data_c562b4db0ee65e70d379aa88ba659c87
#
_entry.id   c562b4db0ee65e70d379aa88ba659c87
#
_cell.length_a   1.000
_cell.length_b   1.000
_cell.length_c   1.000
_cell.angle_alpha   90.00
_cell.angle_beta   90.00
_cell.angle_gamma   90.00
#
_symmetry.space_group_name_H-M   'P 1'
#
loop_
_entity.id
_entity.type
_entity.pdbx_description
1 polymer ?
#
loop_
_entity_poly.entity_id
_entity_poly.type
_entity_poly.pdbx_seq_one_letter_code
_entity_poly.pdbx_strand_id
1 'polypeptide(L)' 'MRISTLQHKNPGDEELGVVYASVEGVNDKSYDEALHELKEKAAKLGASALIGVQLVQSQFQWNQRTSLLATAIR' A
#
# COMPACT_ATOMS: atom_id res chain seq x y z
N MET A 1 -10.60 -7.08 -0.66
CA MET A 1 -9.16 -7.32 -0.91
C MET A 1 -8.46 -7.59 0.41
N ARG A 2 -7.67 -8.63 0.45
CA ARG A 2 -6.92 -9.01 1.65
C ARG A 2 -5.64 -8.19 1.73
N ILE A 3 -5.31 -7.70 2.93
CA ILE A 3 -4.12 -6.87 3.17
C ILE A 3 -3.32 -7.46 4.30
N SER A 4 -2.01 -7.56 4.11
CA SER A 4 -1.11 -8.12 5.12
C SER A 4 0.20 -7.33 5.16
N THR A 5 0.73 -7.15 6.37
CA THR A 5 2.06 -6.57 6.56
C THR A 5 3.16 -7.61 6.35
N LEU A 6 2.82 -8.89 6.34
CA LEU A 6 3.78 -9.96 6.12
C LEU A 6 4.09 -10.08 4.63
N GLN A 7 5.35 -10.30 4.31
CA GLN A 7 5.80 -10.52 2.93
C GLN A 7 5.79 -12.00 2.58
N HIS A 8 4.69 -12.67 2.87
CA HIS A 8 4.57 -14.09 2.60
C HIS A 8 3.59 -14.33 1.47
N LYS A 9 4.06 -14.99 0.43
CA LYS A 9 3.28 -15.38 -0.72
C LYS A 9 3.05 -16.89 -0.67
N ASN A 10 1.80 -17.30 -0.82
CA ASN A 10 1.47 -18.72 -0.88
C ASN A 10 1.90 -19.33 -2.21
N PRO A 11 2.22 -20.63 -2.24
CA PRO A 11 2.46 -21.30 -3.52
C PRO A 11 1.28 -21.13 -4.46
N GLY A 12 1.55 -20.75 -5.68
CA GLY A 12 0.48 -20.51 -6.66
C GLY A 12 0.01 -19.06 -6.77
N ASP A 13 0.36 -18.21 -5.82
CA ASP A 13 0.06 -16.79 -5.93
C ASP A 13 0.94 -16.16 -7.01
N GLU A 14 0.33 -15.32 -7.84
CA GLU A 14 1.04 -14.60 -8.86
C GLU A 14 1.38 -13.20 -8.37
N GLU A 15 2.65 -12.84 -8.44
CA GLU A 15 3.11 -11.51 -8.09
C GLU A 15 2.90 -10.57 -9.28
N LEU A 16 2.12 -9.51 -9.07
CA LEU A 16 1.78 -8.58 -10.13
C LEU A 16 2.68 -7.35 -10.16
N GLY A 17 3.33 -7.04 -9.04
CA GLY A 17 4.23 -5.91 -8.95
C GLY A 17 4.07 -5.16 -7.64
N VAL A 18 4.85 -4.08 -7.51
CA VAL A 18 4.82 -3.21 -6.34
C VAL A 18 3.88 -2.05 -6.60
N VAL A 19 3.02 -1.75 -5.63
CA VAL A 19 2.14 -0.59 -5.69
C VAL A 19 2.51 0.39 -4.60
N TYR A 20 2.23 1.66 -4.86
CA TYR A 20 2.65 2.77 -4.00
C TYR A 20 1.55 3.81 -3.96
N ALA A 21 1.29 4.36 -2.78
CA ALA A 21 0.36 5.46 -2.60
C ALA A 21 0.95 6.45 -1.61
N SER A 22 0.76 7.74 -1.88
CA SER A 22 1.27 8.81 -1.03
C SER A 22 0.24 9.92 -0.96
N VAL A 23 -0.07 10.37 0.26
CA VAL A 23 -0.97 11.48 0.48
C VAL A 23 -0.34 12.48 1.44
N GLU A 24 -0.80 13.73 1.40
CA GLU A 24 -0.34 14.75 2.32
C GLU A 24 -0.89 14.51 3.71
N GLY A 25 -0.07 14.82 4.72
CA GLY A 25 -0.45 14.67 6.12
C GLY A 25 0.10 13.42 6.75
N VAL A 26 0.06 13.36 8.07
CA VAL A 26 0.60 12.23 8.86
C VAL A 26 -0.36 11.86 10.00
N ASN A 27 -1.66 11.95 9.76
CA ASN A 27 -2.68 11.58 10.73
C ASN A 27 -3.45 10.32 10.29
N ASP A 28 -4.40 9.86 11.09
CA ASP A 28 -5.16 8.65 10.80
C ASP A 28 -5.93 8.75 9.49
N LYS A 29 -6.44 9.94 9.18
CA LYS A 29 -7.16 10.17 7.94
C LYS A 29 -6.23 10.03 6.73
N SER A 30 -4.99 10.51 6.85
CA SER A 30 -4.00 10.39 5.78
C SER A 30 -3.65 8.93 5.53
N TYR A 31 -3.54 8.14 6.58
CA TYR A 31 -3.31 6.71 6.47
C TYR A 31 -4.46 6.02 5.73
N ASP A 32 -5.70 6.32 6.11
CA ASP A 32 -6.88 5.74 5.49
C ASP A 32 -6.99 6.11 4.01
N GLU A 33 -6.69 7.35 3.66
CA GLU A 33 -6.69 7.80 2.28
C GLU A 33 -5.61 7.10 1.44
N ALA A 34 -4.41 6.98 2.01
CA ALA A 34 -3.32 6.29 1.33
C ALA A 34 -3.66 4.82 1.11
N LEU A 35 -4.24 4.17 2.11
CA LEU A 35 -4.64 2.76 2.01
C LEU A 35 -5.71 2.57 0.95
N HIS A 36 -6.70 3.46 0.90
CA HIS A 36 -7.75 3.41 -0.11
C HIS A 36 -7.16 3.54 -1.51
N GLU A 37 -6.27 4.49 -1.71
CA GLU A 37 -5.61 4.69 -2.99
C GLU A 37 -4.76 3.49 -3.39
N LEU A 38 -4.07 2.90 -2.42
CA LEU A 38 -3.26 1.70 -2.65
C LEU A 38 -4.14 0.54 -3.13
N LYS A 39 -5.30 0.34 -2.50
CA LYS A 39 -6.26 -0.69 -2.88
C LYS A 39 -6.79 -0.46 -4.29
N GLU A 40 -7.09 0.78 -4.64
CA GLU A 40 -7.57 1.11 -5.99
C GLU A 40 -6.53 0.77 -7.05
N LYS A 41 -5.28 1.13 -6.80
CA LYS A 41 -4.19 0.83 -7.72
C LYS A 41 -4.01 -0.66 -7.90
N ALA A 42 -4.07 -1.41 -6.81
CA ALA A 42 -3.94 -2.86 -6.85
C ALA A 42 -5.10 -3.51 -7.61
N ALA A 43 -6.31 -3.02 -7.41
CA ALA A 43 -7.50 -3.53 -8.10
C ALA A 43 -7.37 -3.34 -9.61
N LYS A 44 -6.79 -2.25 -10.07
CA LYS A 44 -6.57 -2.00 -11.49
C LYS A 44 -5.59 -2.99 -12.11
N LEU A 45 -4.70 -3.56 -11.30
CA LEU A 45 -3.78 -4.61 -11.75
C LEU A 45 -4.41 -6.00 -11.71
N GLY A 46 -5.62 -6.13 -11.18
CA GLY A 46 -6.26 -7.41 -11.01
C GLY A 46 -5.84 -8.16 -9.77
N ALA A 47 -5.30 -7.46 -8.77
CA ALA A 47 -4.84 -8.09 -7.54
C ALA A 47 -5.98 -8.56 -6.68
N SER A 48 -5.78 -9.68 -5.99
CA SER A 48 -6.72 -10.19 -4.99
C SER A 48 -6.24 -9.88 -3.56
N ALA A 49 -4.97 -9.51 -3.40
CA ALA A 49 -4.40 -9.21 -2.10
C ALA A 49 -3.18 -8.30 -2.22
N LEU A 50 -2.87 -7.66 -1.10
CA LEU A 50 -1.63 -6.88 -0.94
C LEU A 50 -0.84 -7.50 0.21
N ILE A 51 0.43 -7.74 0.00
CA ILE A 51 1.33 -8.28 1.03
C ILE A 51 2.51 -7.34 1.23
N GLY A 52 3.17 -7.46 2.38
CA GLY A 52 4.33 -6.65 2.69
C GLY A 52 4.03 -5.17 2.78
N VAL A 53 2.83 -4.81 3.24
CA VAL A 53 2.45 -3.39 3.33
C VAL A 53 3.36 -2.68 4.33
N GLN A 54 4.02 -1.63 3.88
CA GLN A 54 4.92 -0.83 4.68
C GLN A 54 4.43 0.61 4.73
N LEU A 55 4.46 1.19 5.92
CA LEU A 55 4.12 2.58 6.13
C LEU A 55 5.40 3.39 6.23
N VAL A 56 5.50 4.42 5.41
CA VAL A 56 6.60 5.37 5.46
C VAL A 56 6.02 6.76 5.68
N GLN A 57 6.40 7.40 6.76
CA GLN A 57 5.99 8.76 7.05
C GLN A 57 7.19 9.69 6.98
N SER A 58 7.05 10.74 6.19
CA SER A 58 8.07 11.77 6.06
C SER A 58 7.58 13.05 6.73
N GLN A 59 8.38 13.57 7.64
CA GLN A 59 8.08 14.83 8.32
C GLN A 59 9.23 15.79 8.12
N PHE A 60 9.10 16.57 7.06
CA PHE A 60 10.02 17.69 6.84
C PHE A 60 9.29 18.98 7.22
N GLN A 61 10.06 20.04 7.45
CA GLN A 61 9.54 21.32 7.90
C GLN A 61 8.41 21.85 7.01
N TRP A 62 8.43 21.53 5.73
CA TRP A 62 7.48 22.04 4.75
C TRP A 62 6.60 20.97 4.14
N ASN A 63 6.84 19.70 4.45
CA ASN A 63 6.17 18.61 3.76
C ASN A 63 6.02 17.41 4.68
N GLN A 64 4.77 17.08 5.00
CA GLN A 64 4.42 15.90 5.78
C GLN A 64 3.61 14.98 4.87
N ARG A 65 4.07 13.76 4.69
CA ARG A 65 3.40 12.80 3.82
C ARG A 65 3.33 11.43 4.47
N THR A 66 2.23 10.74 4.18
CA THR A 66 2.04 9.34 4.52
C THR A 66 2.10 8.55 3.23
N SER A 67 3.01 7.59 3.17
CA SER A 67 3.21 6.76 1.99
C SER A 67 3.04 5.29 2.36
N LEU A 68 2.39 4.53 1.50
CA LEU A 68 2.24 3.09 1.65
C LEU A 68 2.83 2.38 0.44
N LEU A 69 3.51 1.29 0.71
CA LEU A 69 4.15 0.47 -0.30
C LEU A 69 3.76 -0.98 -0.05
N ALA A 70 3.43 -1.70 -1.08
CA ALA A 70 3.04 -3.10 -0.95
C ALA A 70 3.27 -3.86 -2.24
N THR A 71 3.31 -5.19 -2.14
CA THR A 71 3.36 -6.07 -3.30
C THR A 71 1.95 -6.57 -3.59
N ALA A 72 1.50 -6.38 -4.84
CA ALA A 72 0.20 -6.86 -5.29
C ALA A 72 0.33 -8.29 -5.77
N ILE A 73 -0.57 -9.16 -5.34
CA ILE A 73 -0.62 -10.56 -5.76
C ILE A 73 -2.01 -10.93 -6.22
N ARG A 74 -2.06 -11.97 -7.02
CA ARG A 74 -3.32 -12.54 -7.49
C ARG A 74 -3.45 -13.99 -7.05
#